data_2f3c61cbd5ae055a24fef5344f94dd1d
#
_entry.id   2f3c61cbd5ae055a24fef5344f94dd1d
#
_cell.length_a   1.000
_cell.length_b   1.000
_cell.length_c   1.000
_cell.angle_alpha   90.00
_cell.angle_beta   90.00
_cell.angle_gamma   90.00
#
_symmetry.space_group_name_H-M   'P 1'
#
loop_
_entity.id
_entity.type
_entity.pdbx_description
1 polymer ?
#
loop_
_entity_poly.entity_id
_entity_poly.type
_entity_poly.pdbx_seq_one_letter_code
_entity_poly.pdbx_strand_id
1 'polypeptide(L)'
;MPRNRKKHSGADTWQQNNDLSDDDTSNDNASTYSYQSETQFGEGGQHNGSMDSGESGESGSTGFEKYEEKLLQAIENASDKAQQTRINAFQTINEVLVHHYIPEFLDDRKVTLMDAVEKSLRRGKGAEQSWAARIIPLLVIQLEAPEDITEMVTALKPVLLTTALDGAAAYDARAKCCAALGLLCFVGVDDLGEILPLMKVLQGIFAGSYLKGDNSPSGANAEAGALHSAALGAWSLLLTLLPPSDLVELVVGTGTGVVPSLRHLVGMLQSPHLDVRMVAGEALALMFELGRQHDDEFLEDELPELIEAVQKLATDAHKYRAKRDRKVQRATFRDVLHYLEEDISPEICIKFGRELLVLNTWAIHHQYTCLRNALGFGMNVHLSENMFVREVLQLGPKVDEPERHRKTVKAEQRFINAAAFKARTISRGKNRDKRSFALN
;
A
#
# COMPACT_ATOMS: atom_id res chain seq x y z
N MET A 1 -57.00 47.44 -15.90
CA MET A 1 -56.63 47.91 -17.25
C MET A 1 -55.17 48.29 -17.27
N PRO A 2 -54.42 48.14 -18.38
CA PRO A 2 -54.55 47.15 -19.50
C PRO A 2 -53.32 46.20 -19.53
N ARG A 3 -53.45 44.96 -19.97
CA ARG A 3 -53.18 44.40 -21.30
C ARG A 3 -51.79 44.73 -21.90
N ASN A 4 -50.91 43.73 -22.05
CA ASN A 4 -50.46 43.44 -23.41
C ASN A 4 -49.91 41.96 -23.57
N ARG A 5 -50.45 41.40 -24.65
CA ARG A 5 -50.08 40.11 -25.28
C ARG A 5 -48.82 40.27 -26.11
N LYS A 6 -48.12 39.22 -26.30
CA LYS A 6 -47.50 38.73 -27.57
C LYS A 6 -46.51 37.62 -27.23
N LYS A 7 -46.29 36.63 -27.96
CA LYS A 7 -46.71 35.93 -29.19
C LYS A 7 -45.86 34.68 -29.22
N HIS A 8 -46.45 33.56 -29.63
CA HIS A 8 -45.76 32.33 -30.02
C HIS A 8 -44.74 32.58 -31.14
N SER A 9 -43.57 31.88 -31.04
CA SER A 9 -42.91 31.33 -32.22
C SER A 9 -42.21 30.04 -31.75
N GLY A 10 -42.62 28.92 -32.33
CA GLY A 10 -41.98 27.64 -32.17
C GLY A 10 -40.62 27.65 -32.89
N ALA A 11 -39.70 26.98 -32.31
CA ALA A 11 -38.55 26.46 -33.01
C ALA A 11 -38.25 25.09 -32.40
N ASP A 12 -38.48 24.06 -33.16
CA ASP A 12 -38.04 22.69 -32.92
C ASP A 12 -36.53 22.70 -32.76
N THR A 13 -36.07 22.43 -31.54
CA THR A 13 -34.67 22.16 -31.32
C THR A 13 -34.52 20.66 -31.12
N TRP A 14 -34.00 20.00 -32.11
CA TRP A 14 -33.52 18.63 -32.07
C TRP A 14 -32.54 18.47 -30.89
N GLN A 15 -32.92 17.70 -29.91
CA GLN A 15 -31.96 17.15 -28.94
C GLN A 15 -31.06 16.17 -29.70
N GLN A 16 -29.89 16.63 -30.09
CA GLN A 16 -28.77 15.75 -30.37
C GLN A 16 -28.36 15.07 -29.06
N ASN A 17 -28.69 13.81 -28.99
CA ASN A 17 -28.00 12.89 -28.09
C ASN A 17 -26.52 12.89 -28.47
N ASN A 18 -25.70 13.66 -27.76
CA ASN A 18 -24.27 13.43 -27.72
C ASN A 18 -24.04 12.17 -26.90
N ASP A 19 -24.12 11.03 -27.54
CA ASP A 19 -23.35 9.84 -27.15
C ASP A 19 -21.89 10.24 -27.30
N LEU A 20 -21.34 10.80 -26.23
CA LEU A 20 -19.89 10.86 -26.04
C LEU A 20 -19.42 9.43 -25.91
N SER A 21 -18.94 8.87 -27.00
CA SER A 21 -18.12 7.68 -27.01
C SER A 21 -16.99 7.91 -26.00
N ASP A 22 -16.98 7.11 -24.93
CA ASP A 22 -15.89 6.98 -23.95
C ASP A 22 -14.68 6.38 -24.66
N ASP A 23 -14.07 7.14 -25.57
CA ASP A 23 -12.80 6.79 -26.21
C ASP A 23 -11.65 7.25 -25.29
N ASP A 24 -11.57 6.61 -24.13
CA ASP A 24 -10.54 6.83 -23.09
C ASP A 24 -9.33 5.91 -23.39
N THR A 25 -8.83 5.95 -24.66
CA THR A 25 -7.61 5.22 -25.07
C THR A 25 -6.33 5.99 -24.76
N SER A 26 -6.35 7.00 -23.88
CA SER A 26 -5.17 7.75 -23.53
C SER A 26 -4.71 7.46 -22.10
N ASN A 27 -3.62 6.70 -22.00
CA ASN A 27 -2.76 6.56 -20.82
C ASN A 27 -3.25 5.66 -19.69
N ASP A 28 -3.62 4.41 -19.99
CA ASP A 28 -3.93 3.38 -18.98
C ASP A 28 -2.69 2.90 -18.17
N ASN A 29 -1.48 3.37 -18.51
CA ASN A 29 -0.23 3.06 -17.81
C ASN A 29 0.10 3.99 -16.63
N ALA A 30 -0.86 4.75 -16.11
CA ALA A 30 -0.66 5.46 -14.85
C ALA A 30 -0.64 4.42 -13.72
N SER A 31 0.55 4.16 -13.20
CA SER A 31 0.84 3.24 -12.11
C SER A 31 -0.28 3.19 -11.07
N THR A 32 -0.87 2.01 -10.86
CA THR A 32 -1.88 1.73 -9.83
C THR A 32 -1.41 2.20 -8.44
N TYR A 33 -0.11 2.18 -8.21
CA TYR A 33 0.53 2.62 -6.97
C TYR A 33 0.48 4.14 -6.74
N SER A 34 0.57 4.97 -7.78
CA SER A 34 0.36 6.42 -7.63
C SER A 34 -1.08 6.75 -7.25
N TYR A 35 -2.02 5.95 -7.72
CA TYR A 35 -3.44 6.16 -7.49
C TYR A 35 -3.90 5.74 -6.09
N GLN A 36 -3.39 4.63 -5.56
CA GLN A 36 -3.67 4.17 -4.18
C GLN A 36 -3.09 5.14 -3.12
N SER A 37 -2.03 5.88 -3.46
CA SER A 37 -1.42 6.87 -2.57
C SER A 37 -2.37 8.01 -2.18
N GLU A 38 -3.25 8.44 -3.07
CA GLU A 38 -4.13 9.59 -2.83
C GLU A 38 -5.45 9.23 -2.12
N THR A 39 -5.84 7.94 -2.10
CA THR A 39 -7.19 7.55 -1.71
C THR A 39 -7.37 7.08 -0.29
N GLN A 40 -6.32 6.58 0.36
CA GLN A 40 -6.42 5.98 1.69
C GLN A 40 -6.33 6.99 2.85
N PHE A 41 -6.05 8.27 2.56
CA PHE A 41 -5.84 9.31 3.58
C PHE A 41 -6.81 10.51 3.48
N GLY A 42 -7.93 10.36 2.78
CA GLY A 42 -8.88 11.45 2.46
C GLY A 42 -10.12 11.57 3.35
N GLU A 43 -10.18 10.95 4.54
CA GLU A 43 -11.27 11.21 5.49
C GLU A 43 -10.72 11.42 6.91
N GLY A 44 -10.67 12.66 7.33
CA GLY A 44 -10.53 13.04 8.74
C GLY A 44 -9.51 14.14 9.01
N GLY A 45 -9.96 15.39 8.93
CA GLY A 45 -9.28 16.48 9.60
C GLY A 45 -8.92 17.66 8.71
N GLN A 46 -9.85 18.62 8.57
CA GLN A 46 -9.50 20.00 8.25
C GLN A 46 -8.54 20.52 9.33
N HIS A 47 -7.26 20.51 9.08
CA HIS A 47 -6.31 21.40 9.72
C HIS A 47 -5.76 22.35 8.66
N ASN A 48 -6.28 23.56 8.70
CA ASN A 48 -5.68 24.76 8.12
C ASN A 48 -4.30 24.96 8.77
N GLY A 49 -3.28 24.39 8.19
CA GLY A 49 -1.88 24.65 8.48
C GLY A 49 -1.30 25.47 7.32
N SER A 50 -1.30 26.80 7.47
CA SER A 50 -0.56 27.73 6.66
C SER A 50 0.87 27.23 6.51
N MET A 51 1.29 26.88 5.28
CA MET A 51 2.69 26.71 4.94
C MET A 51 3.36 28.09 5.01
N ASP A 52 4.00 28.35 6.11
CA ASP A 52 4.96 29.46 6.22
C ASP A 52 6.23 29.09 5.43
N SER A 53 6.31 29.64 4.24
CA SER A 53 7.48 29.55 3.37
C SER A 53 8.42 30.68 3.71
N GLY A 54 9.25 30.47 4.75
CA GLY A 54 10.28 31.44 5.06
C GLY A 54 11.06 31.14 6.32
N GLU A 55 12.09 30.31 6.20
CA GLU A 55 13.35 30.61 6.88
C GLU A 55 14.48 29.76 6.30
N SER A 56 15.36 30.44 5.62
CA SER A 56 16.61 29.92 5.09
C SER A 56 17.68 29.98 6.17
N GLY A 57 18.24 28.79 6.51
CA GLY A 57 19.61 28.72 6.98
C GLY A 57 19.82 28.75 8.48
N GLU A 58 19.49 27.64 9.14
CA GLU A 58 20.18 27.25 10.36
C GLU A 58 20.43 25.73 10.37
N SER A 59 21.59 25.37 10.85
CA SER A 59 22.26 24.07 10.90
C SER A 59 21.35 22.85 11.06
N GLY A 60 21.69 21.74 10.35
CA GLY A 60 20.96 20.46 10.38
C GLY A 60 20.78 19.81 11.76
N SER A 61 21.34 20.35 12.84
CA SER A 61 21.19 19.85 14.21
C SER A 61 19.84 20.22 14.85
N THR A 62 19.30 21.40 14.59
CA THR A 62 18.07 21.89 15.24
C THR A 62 16.79 21.18 14.75
N GLY A 63 16.81 20.63 13.53
CA GLY A 63 15.69 19.84 13.00
C GLY A 63 15.63 18.45 13.62
N PHE A 64 16.77 17.82 13.80
CA PHE A 64 16.96 16.48 14.37
C PHE A 64 16.51 16.47 15.85
N GLU A 65 16.99 17.38 16.65
CA GLU A 65 16.65 17.52 18.08
C GLU A 65 15.13 17.70 18.31
N LYS A 66 14.43 18.42 17.43
CA LYS A 66 12.99 18.67 17.57
C LYS A 66 12.10 17.42 17.45
N TYR A 67 12.38 16.52 16.50
CA TYR A 67 11.53 15.31 16.38
C TYR A 67 11.91 14.26 17.41
N GLU A 68 13.16 14.20 17.85
CA GLU A 68 13.56 13.30 18.95
C GLU A 68 12.90 13.68 20.27
N GLU A 69 12.87 14.97 20.62
CA GLU A 69 12.16 15.46 21.80
C GLU A 69 10.67 15.16 21.70
N LYS A 70 10.06 15.40 20.53
CA LYS A 70 8.64 15.08 20.26
C LYS A 70 8.37 13.58 20.41
N LEU A 71 9.27 12.74 19.91
CA LEU A 71 9.15 11.28 20.02
C LEU A 71 9.32 10.81 21.46
N LEU A 72 10.30 11.33 22.19
CA LEU A 72 10.53 11.01 23.61
C LEU A 72 9.28 11.32 24.45
N GLN A 73 8.73 12.53 24.31
CA GLN A 73 7.51 12.93 24.99
C GLN A 73 6.31 12.04 24.61
N ALA A 74 6.23 11.62 23.34
CA ALA A 74 5.17 10.72 22.90
C ALA A 74 5.32 9.32 23.51
N ILE A 75 6.54 8.77 23.61
CA ILE A 75 6.80 7.48 24.26
C ILE A 75 6.37 7.51 25.74
N GLU A 76 6.69 8.58 26.46
CA GLU A 76 6.23 8.78 27.84
C GLU A 76 4.70 8.83 27.92
N ASN A 77 4.07 9.61 27.05
CA ASN A 77 2.60 9.76 27.00
C ASN A 77 1.86 8.48 26.56
N ALA A 78 2.54 7.54 25.89
CA ALA A 78 1.94 6.26 25.51
C ALA A 78 1.55 5.38 26.70
N SER A 79 2.05 5.69 27.91
CA SER A 79 1.70 5.03 29.18
C SER A 79 0.78 5.85 30.07
N ASP A 80 0.28 7.02 29.62
CA ASP A 80 -0.61 7.91 30.38
C ASP A 80 -1.93 7.22 30.80
N LYS A 81 -2.57 7.77 31.84
CA LYS A 81 -3.85 7.26 32.35
C LYS A 81 -5.01 7.53 31.38
N ALA A 82 -5.00 8.68 30.70
CA ALA A 82 -6.05 9.08 29.78
C ALA A 82 -5.91 8.39 28.43
N GLN A 83 -6.98 7.76 27.97
CA GLN A 83 -7.00 7.05 26.68
C GLN A 83 -6.66 7.98 25.51
N GLN A 84 -7.20 9.18 25.48
CA GLN A 84 -6.95 10.11 24.37
C GLN A 84 -5.48 10.54 24.31
N THR A 85 -4.82 10.70 25.45
CA THR A 85 -3.38 11.00 25.50
C THR A 85 -2.57 9.86 24.89
N ARG A 86 -2.91 8.59 25.20
CA ARG A 86 -2.24 7.43 24.60
C ARG A 86 -2.48 7.34 23.09
N ILE A 87 -3.71 7.59 22.62
CA ILE A 87 -4.01 7.62 21.18
C ILE A 87 -3.18 8.69 20.47
N ASN A 88 -3.14 9.91 20.99
CA ASN A 88 -2.36 11.01 20.43
C ASN A 88 -0.85 10.67 20.45
N ALA A 89 -0.38 10.01 21.50
CA ALA A 89 0.99 9.54 21.60
C ALA A 89 1.34 8.55 20.48
N PHE A 90 0.53 7.51 20.25
CA PHE A 90 0.75 6.57 19.15
C PHE A 90 0.65 7.21 17.78
N GLN A 91 -0.23 8.20 17.59
CA GLN A 91 -0.28 8.98 16.35
C GLN A 91 1.02 9.73 16.10
N THR A 92 1.56 10.37 17.13
CA THR A 92 2.84 11.09 17.04
C THR A 92 4.00 10.15 16.78
N ILE A 93 4.05 9.00 17.47
CA ILE A 93 5.07 7.97 17.24
C ILE A 93 5.00 7.47 15.81
N ASN A 94 3.79 7.14 15.31
CA ASN A 94 3.59 6.71 13.94
C ASN A 94 4.09 7.78 12.94
N GLU A 95 3.75 9.05 13.15
CA GLU A 95 4.17 10.14 12.28
C GLU A 95 5.70 10.24 12.19
N VAL A 96 6.39 10.17 13.33
CA VAL A 96 7.85 10.26 13.37
C VAL A 96 8.50 9.05 12.72
N LEU A 97 8.09 7.81 13.08
CA LEU A 97 8.68 6.59 12.56
C LEU A 97 8.43 6.37 11.07
N VAL A 98 7.34 6.88 10.53
CA VAL A 98 7.06 6.87 9.09
C VAL A 98 8.04 7.79 8.33
N HIS A 99 8.34 8.97 8.86
CA HIS A 99 9.13 9.96 8.16
C HIS A 99 10.63 9.92 8.42
N HIS A 100 11.07 9.16 9.44
CA HIS A 100 12.46 9.09 9.85
C HIS A 100 12.89 7.64 10.08
N TYR A 101 14.09 7.32 9.62
CA TYR A 101 14.77 6.08 9.94
C TYR A 101 15.77 6.36 11.07
N ILE A 102 15.51 5.84 12.27
CA ILE A 102 16.18 6.19 13.53
C ILE A 102 16.40 4.97 14.43
N PRO A 103 17.04 3.89 13.95
CA PRO A 103 17.20 2.64 14.69
C PRO A 103 17.96 2.85 16.01
N GLU A 104 19.05 3.62 15.99
CA GLU A 104 19.88 3.90 17.19
C GLU A 104 19.07 4.56 18.32
N PHE A 105 18.20 5.51 17.99
CA PHE A 105 17.34 6.16 18.97
C PHE A 105 16.31 5.20 19.56
N LEU A 106 15.81 4.26 18.77
CA LEU A 106 14.79 3.29 19.20
C LEU A 106 15.39 2.17 20.02
N ASP A 107 16.64 1.80 19.79
CA ASP A 107 17.29 0.69 20.48
C ASP A 107 17.23 0.83 22.00
N ASP A 108 17.51 2.03 22.53
CA ASP A 108 17.41 2.34 23.96
C ASP A 108 15.98 2.36 24.52
N ARG A 109 14.96 2.45 23.66
CA ARG A 109 13.56 2.73 24.04
C ARG A 109 12.57 1.67 23.60
N LYS A 110 13.05 0.68 22.85
CA LYS A 110 12.20 -0.39 22.27
C LYS A 110 11.37 -1.11 23.32
N VAL A 111 11.95 -1.48 24.45
CA VAL A 111 11.27 -2.21 25.53
C VAL A 111 10.11 -1.38 26.10
N THR A 112 10.35 -0.09 26.39
CA THR A 112 9.31 0.81 26.92
C THR A 112 8.17 0.97 25.92
N LEU A 113 8.50 1.08 24.64
CA LEU A 113 7.51 1.25 23.60
C LEU A 113 6.72 -0.06 23.35
N MET A 114 7.39 -1.20 23.37
CA MET A 114 6.75 -2.52 23.28
C MET A 114 5.78 -2.75 24.45
N ASP A 115 6.18 -2.44 25.68
CA ASP A 115 5.30 -2.53 26.86
C ASP A 115 4.06 -1.64 26.75
N ALA A 116 4.21 -0.41 26.25
CA ALA A 116 3.10 0.51 26.04
C ALA A 116 2.13 -0.01 24.98
N VAL A 117 2.67 -0.55 23.87
CA VAL A 117 1.88 -1.15 22.78
C VAL A 117 1.14 -2.39 23.30
N GLU A 118 1.84 -3.31 23.96
CA GLU A 118 1.22 -4.52 24.52
C GLU A 118 0.10 -4.19 25.50
N LYS A 119 0.33 -3.25 26.42
CA LYS A 119 -0.67 -2.80 27.40
C LYS A 119 -1.90 -2.21 26.72
N SER A 120 -1.71 -1.40 25.68
CA SER A 120 -2.81 -0.80 24.93
C SER A 120 -3.58 -1.82 24.08
N LEU A 121 -2.93 -2.84 23.54
CA LEU A 121 -3.60 -3.96 22.88
C LEU A 121 -4.44 -4.79 23.86
N ARG A 122 -3.92 -5.09 25.05
CA ARG A 122 -4.61 -5.91 26.06
C ARG A 122 -5.75 -5.20 26.76
N ARG A 123 -5.62 -3.91 27.03
CA ARG A 123 -6.52 -3.14 27.93
C ARG A 123 -7.26 -2.01 27.21
N GLY A 124 -6.74 -1.53 26.11
CA GLY A 124 -7.34 -0.49 25.28
C GLY A 124 -8.55 -0.99 24.52
N LYS A 125 -9.28 -0.08 23.88
CA LYS A 125 -10.45 -0.39 23.04
C LYS A 125 -10.47 0.49 21.79
N GLY A 126 -11.01 -0.06 20.71
CA GLY A 126 -11.27 0.67 19.47
C GLY A 126 -10.02 1.35 18.91
N ALA A 127 -10.04 2.69 18.82
CA ALA A 127 -8.96 3.45 18.22
C ALA A 127 -7.60 3.29 18.94
N GLU A 128 -7.59 3.08 20.25
CA GLU A 128 -6.34 2.84 20.99
C GLU A 128 -5.66 1.55 20.54
N GLN A 129 -6.42 0.44 20.45
CA GLN A 129 -5.90 -0.84 19.96
C GLN A 129 -5.44 -0.73 18.51
N SER A 130 -6.21 -0.01 17.70
CA SER A 130 -5.89 0.19 16.28
C SER A 130 -4.55 0.93 16.10
N TRP A 131 -4.34 2.03 16.82
CA TRP A 131 -3.09 2.78 16.77
C TRP A 131 -1.91 2.01 17.38
N ALA A 132 -2.12 1.29 18.48
CA ALA A 132 -1.08 0.45 19.07
C ALA A 132 -0.63 -0.66 18.10
N ALA A 133 -1.57 -1.36 17.45
CA ALA A 133 -1.25 -2.37 16.45
C ALA A 133 -0.48 -1.79 15.25
N ARG A 134 -0.77 -0.54 14.87
CA ARG A 134 -0.11 0.13 13.75
C ARG A 134 1.36 0.46 14.01
N ILE A 135 1.78 0.60 15.28
CA ILE A 135 3.18 0.86 15.63
C ILE A 135 4.06 -0.37 15.40
N ILE A 136 3.52 -1.58 15.53
CA ILE A 136 4.33 -2.82 15.47
C ILE A 136 5.05 -2.99 14.12
N PRO A 137 4.39 -2.86 12.95
CA PRO A 137 5.10 -2.91 11.67
C PRO A 137 6.22 -1.88 11.56
N LEU A 138 6.02 -0.67 12.12
CA LEU A 138 7.03 0.38 12.08
C LEU A 138 8.25 0.02 12.95
N LEU A 139 8.03 -0.58 14.13
CA LEU A 139 9.13 -1.08 14.97
C LEU A 139 9.91 -2.18 14.26
N VAL A 140 9.23 -3.15 13.66
CA VAL A 140 9.87 -4.22 12.88
C VAL A 140 10.74 -3.66 11.76
N ILE A 141 10.27 -2.63 11.08
CA ILE A 141 11.00 -1.99 9.97
C ILE A 141 12.20 -1.17 10.48
N GLN A 142 12.13 -0.63 11.68
CA GLN A 142 13.16 0.24 12.27
C GLN A 142 14.28 -0.53 12.99
N LEU A 143 13.95 -1.67 13.60
CA LEU A 143 14.91 -2.47 14.37
C LEU A 143 15.72 -3.38 13.43
N GLU A 144 17.03 -3.40 13.63
CA GLU A 144 17.95 -4.13 12.75
C GLU A 144 18.39 -5.48 13.37
N ALA A 145 18.36 -5.60 14.71
CA ALA A 145 18.86 -6.78 15.39
C ALA A 145 17.84 -7.93 15.35
N PRO A 146 18.21 -9.13 14.85
CA PRO A 146 17.30 -10.29 14.78
C PRO A 146 16.77 -10.70 16.16
N GLU A 147 17.57 -10.52 17.22
CA GLU A 147 17.19 -10.83 18.60
C GLU A 147 16.00 -9.99 19.06
N ASP A 148 15.98 -8.71 18.68
CA ASP A 148 14.89 -7.79 19.02
C ASP A 148 13.59 -8.20 18.33
N ILE A 149 13.68 -8.61 17.07
CA ILE A 149 12.52 -9.08 16.32
C ILE A 149 11.98 -10.37 16.93
N THR A 150 12.85 -11.28 17.34
CA THR A 150 12.46 -12.53 18.02
C THR A 150 11.76 -12.25 19.35
N GLU A 151 12.26 -11.28 20.13
CA GLU A 151 11.61 -10.83 21.36
C GLU A 151 10.23 -10.23 21.09
N MET A 152 10.11 -9.37 20.05
CA MET A 152 8.84 -8.81 19.62
C MET A 152 7.83 -9.88 19.18
N VAL A 153 8.27 -10.90 18.44
CA VAL A 153 7.40 -12.04 18.05
C VAL A 153 6.87 -12.73 19.29
N THR A 154 7.76 -13.06 20.23
CA THR A 154 7.39 -13.77 21.46
C THR A 154 6.40 -12.98 22.31
N ALA A 155 6.61 -11.68 22.47
CA ALA A 155 5.78 -10.82 23.30
C ALA A 155 4.45 -10.45 22.63
N LEU A 156 4.47 -10.05 21.36
CA LEU A 156 3.35 -9.37 20.70
C LEU A 156 2.45 -10.30 19.85
N LYS A 157 2.99 -11.37 19.24
CA LYS A 157 2.22 -12.33 18.44
C LYS A 157 0.99 -12.88 19.17
N PRO A 158 1.08 -13.34 20.44
CA PRO A 158 -0.10 -13.86 21.16
C PRO A 158 -1.17 -12.80 21.43
N VAL A 159 -0.74 -11.57 21.70
CA VAL A 159 -1.65 -10.44 21.99
C VAL A 159 -2.38 -9.99 20.72
N LEU A 160 -1.64 -9.87 19.62
CA LEU A 160 -2.20 -9.57 18.29
C LEU A 160 -3.22 -10.62 17.85
N LEU A 161 -2.89 -11.91 18.04
CA LEU A 161 -3.80 -13.02 17.72
C LEU A 161 -5.09 -12.94 18.55
N THR A 162 -4.97 -12.67 19.84
CA THR A 162 -6.14 -12.52 20.74
C THR A 162 -7.05 -11.41 20.24
N THR A 163 -6.50 -10.23 19.92
CA THR A 163 -7.29 -9.09 19.45
C THR A 163 -7.86 -9.33 18.06
N ALA A 164 -7.11 -9.95 17.14
CA ALA A 164 -7.57 -10.24 15.79
C ALA A 164 -8.77 -11.23 15.78
N LEU A 165 -8.80 -12.16 16.72
CA LEU A 165 -9.86 -13.16 16.86
C LEU A 165 -11.04 -12.70 17.73
N ASP A 166 -10.86 -11.66 18.54
CA ASP A 166 -11.92 -11.15 19.40
C ASP A 166 -13.05 -10.52 18.59
N GLY A 167 -14.20 -11.20 18.53
CA GLY A 167 -15.39 -10.72 17.85
C GLY A 167 -16.01 -9.45 18.48
N ALA A 168 -15.63 -9.08 19.70
CA ALA A 168 -16.07 -7.86 20.37
C ALA A 168 -15.15 -6.66 20.11
N ALA A 169 -13.93 -6.89 19.62
CA ALA A 169 -13.01 -5.83 19.23
C ALA A 169 -13.47 -5.14 17.92
N ALA A 170 -13.16 -3.85 17.80
CA ALA A 170 -13.50 -3.08 16.61
C ALA A 170 -12.84 -3.68 15.35
N TYR A 171 -13.57 -3.71 14.23
CA TYR A 171 -13.06 -4.25 12.96
C TYR A 171 -11.74 -3.62 12.53
N ASP A 172 -11.58 -2.29 12.69
CA ASP A 172 -10.33 -1.60 12.36
C ASP A 172 -9.15 -2.09 13.23
N ALA A 173 -9.34 -2.24 14.54
CA ALA A 173 -8.31 -2.78 15.43
C ALA A 173 -7.91 -4.20 15.02
N ARG A 174 -8.88 -5.06 14.73
CA ARG A 174 -8.66 -6.43 14.24
C ARG A 174 -7.91 -6.44 12.91
N ALA A 175 -8.28 -5.57 11.97
CA ALA A 175 -7.62 -5.43 10.68
C ALA A 175 -6.14 -5.00 10.82
N LYS A 176 -5.87 -4.01 11.71
CA LYS A 176 -4.50 -3.59 12.00
C LYS A 176 -3.69 -4.68 12.70
N CYS A 177 -4.32 -5.47 13.56
CA CYS A 177 -3.67 -6.65 14.16
C CYS A 177 -3.32 -7.71 13.11
N CYS A 178 -4.19 -8.00 12.13
CA CYS A 178 -3.87 -8.92 11.04
C CYS A 178 -2.68 -8.43 10.20
N ALA A 179 -2.67 -7.16 9.83
CA ALA A 179 -1.55 -6.57 9.08
C ALA A 179 -0.23 -6.61 9.89
N ALA A 180 -0.30 -6.28 11.19
CA ALA A 180 0.85 -6.34 12.09
C ALA A 180 1.37 -7.77 12.26
N LEU A 181 0.49 -8.76 12.42
CA LEU A 181 0.85 -10.19 12.47
C LEU A 181 1.56 -10.64 11.19
N GLY A 182 1.01 -10.24 10.03
CA GLY A 182 1.62 -10.59 8.74
C GLY A 182 3.06 -10.10 8.66
N LEU A 183 3.30 -8.80 8.91
CA LEU A 183 4.65 -8.24 8.78
C LEU A 183 5.60 -8.70 9.90
N LEU A 184 5.14 -8.77 11.15
CA LEU A 184 5.95 -9.25 12.29
C LEU A 184 6.44 -10.68 12.05
N CYS A 185 5.56 -11.58 11.59
CA CYS A 185 5.93 -12.98 11.35
C CYS A 185 6.66 -13.17 10.00
N PHE A 186 6.41 -12.34 9.01
CA PHE A 186 7.18 -12.33 7.76
C PHE A 186 8.67 -12.06 8.01
N VAL A 187 8.98 -11.19 8.98
CA VAL A 187 10.36 -10.80 9.29
C VAL A 187 10.99 -11.69 10.37
N GLY A 188 10.21 -12.10 11.37
CA GLY A 188 10.75 -12.68 12.60
C GLY A 188 10.48 -14.16 12.81
N VAL A 189 9.90 -14.88 11.83
CA VAL A 189 9.60 -16.31 11.95
C VAL A 189 10.10 -17.06 10.72
N ASP A 190 11.08 -17.92 10.92
CA ASP A 190 11.65 -18.77 9.85
C ASP A 190 11.04 -20.17 9.82
N ASP A 191 10.37 -20.59 10.92
CA ASP A 191 9.80 -21.94 11.03
C ASP A 191 8.41 -22.01 10.39
N LEU A 192 8.29 -22.81 9.33
CA LEU A 192 6.99 -23.09 8.68
C LEU A 192 5.99 -23.72 9.65
N GLY A 193 6.46 -24.47 10.66
CA GLY A 193 5.61 -25.02 11.72
C GLY A 193 4.87 -23.94 12.52
N GLU A 194 5.40 -22.73 12.59
CA GLU A 194 4.73 -21.57 13.21
C GLU A 194 3.94 -20.71 12.22
N ILE A 195 4.39 -20.64 10.96
CA ILE A 195 3.75 -19.84 9.91
C ILE A 195 2.43 -20.46 9.46
N LEU A 196 2.40 -21.77 9.20
CA LEU A 196 1.20 -22.45 8.70
C LEU A 196 0.00 -22.36 9.66
N PRO A 197 0.14 -22.53 10.99
CA PRO A 197 -0.96 -22.29 11.92
C PRO A 197 -1.47 -20.84 11.89
N LEU A 198 -0.58 -19.84 11.75
CA LEU A 198 -0.98 -18.45 11.62
C LEU A 198 -1.75 -18.19 10.32
N MET A 199 -1.28 -18.72 9.21
CA MET A 199 -1.98 -18.64 7.93
C MET A 199 -3.39 -19.24 8.02
N LYS A 200 -3.55 -20.35 8.75
CA LYS A 200 -4.87 -20.96 8.99
C LYS A 200 -5.80 -20.05 9.82
N VAL A 201 -5.26 -19.35 10.82
CA VAL A 201 -6.04 -18.39 11.61
C VAL A 201 -6.47 -17.21 10.72
N LEU A 202 -5.59 -16.64 9.92
CA LEU A 202 -5.90 -15.55 8.99
C LEU A 202 -6.95 -15.99 7.96
N GLN A 203 -6.84 -17.22 7.44
CA GLN A 203 -7.83 -17.82 6.56
C GLN A 203 -9.21 -17.88 7.23
N GLY A 204 -9.28 -18.29 8.49
CA GLY A 204 -10.53 -18.30 9.26
C GLY A 204 -11.19 -16.93 9.36
N ILE A 205 -10.40 -15.85 9.39
CA ILE A 205 -10.93 -14.47 9.41
C ILE A 205 -11.50 -14.10 8.04
N PHE A 206 -10.72 -14.23 6.96
CA PHE A 206 -11.21 -13.82 5.64
C PHE A 206 -12.20 -14.78 5.00
N ALA A 207 -12.35 -16.00 5.53
CA ALA A 207 -13.42 -16.91 5.14
C ALA A 207 -14.84 -16.30 5.31
N GLY A 208 -14.98 -15.25 6.13
CA GLY A 208 -16.19 -14.45 6.20
C GLY A 208 -16.59 -13.77 4.89
N SER A 209 -15.68 -13.68 3.91
CA SER A 209 -15.97 -13.20 2.54
C SER A 209 -16.19 -14.29 1.51
N TYR A 210 -16.16 -15.57 1.89
CA TYR A 210 -16.49 -16.66 0.98
C TYR A 210 -17.94 -16.60 0.53
N LEU A 211 -18.23 -17.20 -0.62
CA LEU A 211 -19.61 -17.39 -1.06
C LEU A 211 -20.38 -18.25 -0.06
N LYS A 212 -21.65 -17.94 0.11
CA LYS A 212 -22.57 -18.76 0.90
C LYS A 212 -22.83 -20.09 0.21
N GLY A 213 -23.47 -21.03 0.91
CA GLY A 213 -23.83 -22.34 0.36
C GLY A 213 -24.72 -22.31 -0.88
N ASP A 214 -25.42 -21.20 -1.11
CA ASP A 214 -26.23 -20.92 -2.31
C ASP A 214 -25.45 -20.20 -3.42
N ASN A 215 -24.13 -20.09 -3.31
CA ASN A 215 -23.21 -19.33 -4.17
C ASN A 215 -23.49 -17.81 -4.23
N SER A 216 -24.28 -17.26 -3.30
CA SER A 216 -24.43 -15.80 -3.21
C SER A 216 -23.24 -15.16 -2.48
N PRO A 217 -22.90 -13.90 -2.80
CA PRO A 217 -21.85 -13.17 -2.10
C PRO A 217 -22.12 -13.04 -0.59
N SER A 218 -21.05 -12.95 0.19
CA SER A 218 -21.14 -12.70 1.62
C SER A 218 -21.90 -11.40 1.89
N GLY A 219 -22.71 -11.39 2.95
CA GLY A 219 -23.40 -10.19 3.45
C GLY A 219 -22.56 -9.35 4.41
N ALA A 220 -21.22 -9.48 4.41
CA ALA A 220 -20.34 -8.71 5.24
C ALA A 220 -20.51 -7.20 4.98
N ASN A 221 -20.49 -6.38 6.04
CA ASN A 221 -20.49 -4.93 5.91
C ASN A 221 -19.10 -4.42 5.45
N ALA A 222 -18.98 -3.12 5.18
CA ALA A 222 -17.74 -2.51 4.69
C ALA A 222 -16.56 -2.70 5.65
N GLU A 223 -16.79 -2.55 6.96
CA GLU A 223 -15.76 -2.72 7.98
C GLU A 223 -15.28 -4.18 8.07
N ALA A 224 -16.20 -5.14 8.00
CA ALA A 224 -15.84 -6.55 7.93
C ALA A 224 -15.10 -6.87 6.63
N GLY A 225 -15.49 -6.27 5.50
CA GLY A 225 -14.76 -6.36 4.23
C GLY A 225 -13.33 -5.88 4.34
N ALA A 226 -13.10 -4.74 5.00
CA ALA A 226 -11.75 -4.22 5.27
C ALA A 226 -10.91 -5.16 6.15
N LEU A 227 -11.52 -5.76 7.20
CA LEU A 227 -10.86 -6.79 8.00
C LEU A 227 -10.47 -8.02 7.16
N HIS A 228 -11.40 -8.52 6.34
CA HIS A 228 -11.14 -9.70 5.50
C HIS A 228 -10.04 -9.42 4.47
N SER A 229 -10.03 -8.22 3.86
CA SER A 229 -8.97 -7.78 2.96
C SER A 229 -7.61 -7.72 3.67
N ALA A 230 -7.55 -7.15 4.89
CA ALA A 230 -6.31 -7.08 5.68
C ALA A 230 -5.80 -8.47 6.08
N ALA A 231 -6.70 -9.38 6.46
CA ALA A 231 -6.34 -10.75 6.81
C ALA A 231 -5.84 -11.55 5.59
N LEU A 232 -6.47 -11.39 4.42
CA LEU A 232 -6.01 -12.01 3.18
C LEU A 232 -4.68 -11.44 2.73
N GLY A 233 -4.47 -10.11 2.83
CA GLY A 233 -3.18 -9.48 2.52
C GLY A 233 -2.05 -9.98 3.43
N ALA A 234 -2.30 -10.10 4.73
CA ALA A 234 -1.34 -10.69 5.65
C ALA A 234 -1.06 -12.18 5.33
N TRP A 235 -2.08 -12.94 4.98
CA TRP A 235 -1.95 -14.34 4.54
C TRP A 235 -1.12 -14.44 3.26
N SER A 236 -1.35 -13.58 2.27
CA SER A 236 -0.60 -13.54 1.01
C SER A 236 0.86 -13.14 1.23
N LEU A 237 1.14 -12.26 2.21
CA LEU A 237 2.52 -11.92 2.56
C LEU A 237 3.27 -13.15 3.12
N LEU A 238 2.63 -13.92 4.01
CA LEU A 238 3.22 -15.14 4.55
C LEU A 238 3.33 -16.24 3.48
N LEU A 239 2.44 -16.26 2.48
CA LEU A 239 2.53 -17.17 1.35
C LEU A 239 3.86 -17.02 0.59
N THR A 240 4.41 -15.80 0.51
CA THR A 240 5.72 -15.55 -0.15
C THR A 240 6.92 -16.19 0.57
N LEU A 241 6.73 -16.70 1.79
CA LEU A 241 7.78 -17.41 2.55
C LEU A 241 7.78 -18.92 2.26
N LEU A 242 6.71 -19.46 1.66
CA LEU A 242 6.61 -20.88 1.38
C LEU A 242 7.50 -21.27 0.19
N PRO A 243 8.27 -22.36 0.30
CA PRO A 243 8.89 -22.97 -0.85
C PRO A 243 7.82 -23.35 -1.90
N PRO A 244 8.07 -23.17 -3.20
CA PRO A 244 7.12 -23.54 -4.25
C PRO A 244 6.62 -24.99 -4.17
N SER A 245 7.50 -25.94 -3.82
CA SER A 245 7.15 -27.36 -3.61
C SER A 245 6.10 -27.55 -2.53
N ASP A 246 6.27 -26.85 -1.40
CA ASP A 246 5.39 -26.97 -0.24
C ASP A 246 4.02 -26.36 -0.54
N LEU A 247 4.00 -25.26 -1.28
CA LEU A 247 2.75 -24.66 -1.75
C LEU A 247 1.97 -25.66 -2.63
N VAL A 248 2.61 -26.28 -3.62
CA VAL A 248 1.96 -27.24 -4.51
C VAL A 248 1.41 -28.41 -3.69
N GLU A 249 2.17 -28.96 -2.74
CA GLU A 249 1.71 -30.03 -1.85
C GLU A 249 0.50 -29.60 -1.00
N LEU A 250 0.49 -28.37 -0.47
CA LEU A 250 -0.62 -27.83 0.33
C LEU A 250 -1.88 -27.58 -0.48
N VAL A 251 -1.76 -27.25 -1.77
CA VAL A 251 -2.90 -26.96 -2.66
C VAL A 251 -3.47 -28.25 -3.25
N VAL A 252 -2.62 -29.15 -3.77
CA VAL A 252 -3.04 -30.36 -4.47
C VAL A 252 -3.27 -31.53 -3.48
N GLY A 253 -2.58 -31.52 -2.35
CA GLY A 253 -2.68 -32.57 -1.33
C GLY A 253 -4.03 -32.59 -0.61
N THR A 254 -4.28 -33.67 0.13
CA THR A 254 -5.54 -33.89 0.88
C THR A 254 -5.66 -32.99 2.10
N GLY A 255 -5.63 -31.68 1.87
CA GLY A 255 -6.23 -30.66 2.71
C GLY A 255 -5.78 -30.54 4.16
N THR A 256 -4.62 -29.92 4.44
CA THR A 256 -4.37 -29.32 5.76
C THR A 256 -5.31 -28.14 6.05
N GLY A 257 -5.99 -27.62 5.02
CA GLY A 257 -6.89 -26.47 5.12
C GLY A 257 -6.17 -25.15 5.47
N VAL A 258 -4.87 -25.08 5.24
CA VAL A 258 -4.05 -23.85 5.43
C VAL A 258 -4.13 -22.95 4.19
N VAL A 259 -4.15 -23.57 3.00
CA VAL A 259 -4.39 -22.88 1.74
C VAL A 259 -5.86 -23.03 1.39
N PRO A 260 -6.60 -21.93 1.15
CA PRO A 260 -7.99 -22.02 0.71
C PRO A 260 -8.06 -22.69 -0.66
N SER A 261 -9.11 -23.47 -0.92
CA SER A 261 -9.33 -24.01 -2.26
C SER A 261 -9.45 -22.87 -3.27
N LEU A 262 -9.03 -23.11 -4.51
CA LEU A 262 -9.15 -22.15 -5.62
C LEU A 262 -10.58 -21.60 -5.73
N ARG A 263 -11.58 -22.46 -5.61
CA ARG A 263 -13.00 -22.06 -5.63
C ARG A 263 -13.35 -21.01 -4.57
N HIS A 264 -12.77 -21.08 -3.37
CA HIS A 264 -13.02 -20.10 -2.33
C HIS A 264 -12.41 -18.73 -2.69
N LEU A 265 -11.18 -18.70 -3.20
CA LEU A 265 -10.53 -17.45 -3.64
C LEU A 265 -11.24 -16.85 -4.87
N VAL A 266 -11.59 -17.66 -5.87
CA VAL A 266 -12.39 -17.22 -7.02
C VAL A 266 -13.75 -16.68 -6.58
N GLY A 267 -14.40 -17.32 -5.60
CA GLY A 267 -15.64 -16.82 -5.02
C GLY A 267 -15.51 -15.42 -4.41
N MET A 268 -14.36 -15.07 -3.82
CA MET A 268 -14.11 -13.73 -3.26
C MET A 268 -14.03 -12.64 -4.33
N LEU A 269 -13.79 -12.97 -5.60
CA LEU A 269 -13.85 -12.04 -6.73
C LEU A 269 -15.28 -11.49 -6.94
N GLN A 270 -16.29 -12.15 -6.40
CA GLN A 270 -17.69 -11.69 -6.43
C GLN A 270 -18.07 -10.82 -5.23
N SER A 271 -17.14 -10.55 -4.31
CA SER A 271 -17.39 -9.71 -3.13
C SER A 271 -17.95 -8.34 -3.53
N PRO A 272 -18.91 -7.77 -2.78
CA PRO A 272 -19.36 -6.39 -2.98
C PRO A 272 -18.24 -5.37 -2.69
N HIS A 273 -17.25 -5.73 -1.87
CA HIS A 273 -16.16 -4.85 -1.45
C HIS A 273 -15.00 -4.87 -2.44
N LEU A 274 -14.59 -3.69 -2.92
CA LEU A 274 -13.50 -3.55 -3.89
C LEU A 274 -12.20 -4.15 -3.35
N ASP A 275 -11.81 -3.77 -2.12
CA ASP A 275 -10.54 -4.20 -1.52
C ASP A 275 -10.43 -5.72 -1.41
N VAL A 276 -11.53 -6.40 -1.08
CA VAL A 276 -11.55 -7.88 -1.05
C VAL A 276 -11.33 -8.47 -2.43
N ARG A 277 -11.99 -7.92 -3.48
CA ARG A 277 -11.79 -8.41 -4.85
C ARG A 277 -10.36 -8.19 -5.33
N MET A 278 -9.80 -7.01 -5.04
CA MET A 278 -8.44 -6.65 -5.45
C MET A 278 -7.41 -7.61 -4.84
N VAL A 279 -7.42 -7.72 -3.51
CA VAL A 279 -6.47 -8.59 -2.80
C VAL A 279 -6.67 -10.07 -3.16
N ALA A 280 -7.91 -10.51 -3.41
CA ALA A 280 -8.17 -11.88 -3.87
C ALA A 280 -7.59 -12.13 -5.27
N GLY A 281 -7.71 -11.19 -6.19
CA GLY A 281 -7.09 -11.28 -7.52
C GLY A 281 -5.56 -11.32 -7.46
N GLU A 282 -4.96 -10.46 -6.65
CA GLU A 282 -3.51 -10.45 -6.42
C GLU A 282 -3.02 -11.74 -5.74
N ALA A 283 -3.77 -12.26 -4.75
CA ALA A 283 -3.46 -13.53 -4.08
C ALA A 283 -3.53 -14.73 -5.04
N LEU A 284 -4.48 -14.74 -5.97
CA LEU A 284 -4.58 -15.76 -7.02
C LEU A 284 -3.36 -15.71 -7.95
N ALA A 285 -3.00 -14.52 -8.45
CA ALA A 285 -1.83 -14.37 -9.30
C ALA A 285 -0.54 -14.79 -8.59
N LEU A 286 -0.37 -14.41 -7.32
CA LEU A 286 0.77 -14.82 -6.48
C LEU A 286 0.81 -16.35 -6.30
N MET A 287 -0.34 -16.98 -6.04
CA MET A 287 -0.42 -18.44 -5.86
C MET A 287 -0.01 -19.17 -7.16
N PHE A 288 -0.45 -18.69 -8.32
CA PHE A 288 -0.03 -19.25 -9.61
C PHE A 288 1.45 -18.97 -9.90
N GLU A 289 1.97 -17.79 -9.56
CA GLU A 289 3.40 -17.47 -9.70
C GLU A 289 4.28 -18.44 -8.92
N LEU A 290 3.95 -18.68 -7.66
CA LEU A 290 4.72 -19.60 -6.82
C LEU A 290 4.52 -21.07 -7.22
N GLY A 291 3.28 -21.45 -7.59
CA GLY A 291 2.98 -22.82 -8.01
C GLY A 291 3.71 -23.20 -9.31
N ARG A 292 3.67 -22.33 -10.31
CA ARG A 292 4.36 -22.53 -11.60
C ARG A 292 5.89 -22.57 -11.50
N GLN A 293 6.49 -22.03 -10.43
CA GLN A 293 7.93 -22.20 -10.18
C GLN A 293 8.31 -23.65 -9.87
N HIS A 294 7.38 -24.50 -9.46
CA HIS A 294 7.61 -25.90 -9.16
C HIS A 294 6.93 -26.85 -10.15
N ASP A 295 5.76 -26.50 -10.65
CA ASP A 295 4.93 -27.30 -11.54
C ASP A 295 4.36 -26.40 -12.64
N ASP A 296 4.88 -26.53 -13.85
CA ASP A 296 4.46 -25.70 -15.01
C ASP A 296 2.96 -25.89 -15.35
N GLU A 297 2.36 -27.04 -14.99
CA GLU A 297 0.95 -27.37 -15.22
C GLU A 297 0.08 -27.10 -13.96
N PHE A 298 0.58 -26.30 -13.01
CA PHE A 298 -0.10 -26.02 -11.75
C PHE A 298 -1.53 -25.49 -11.96
N LEU A 299 -2.53 -26.28 -11.53
CA LEU A 299 -3.97 -26.00 -11.59
C LEU A 299 -4.45 -25.63 -13.02
N GLU A 300 -3.89 -26.26 -14.06
CA GLU A 300 -4.23 -25.95 -15.46
C GLU A 300 -5.68 -26.28 -15.79
N ASP A 301 -6.24 -27.33 -15.18
CA ASP A 301 -7.63 -27.74 -15.38
C ASP A 301 -8.65 -26.69 -14.88
N GLU A 302 -8.30 -25.94 -13.84
CA GLU A 302 -9.14 -24.88 -13.24
C GLU A 302 -8.91 -23.50 -13.86
N LEU A 303 -7.83 -23.33 -14.64
CA LEU A 303 -7.44 -22.06 -15.21
C LEU A 303 -8.50 -21.41 -16.12
N PRO A 304 -9.25 -22.15 -16.98
CA PRO A 304 -10.26 -21.55 -17.85
C PRO A 304 -11.40 -20.88 -17.08
N GLU A 305 -11.86 -21.48 -15.96
CA GLU A 305 -12.92 -20.88 -15.12
C GLU A 305 -12.40 -19.63 -14.41
N LEU A 306 -11.16 -19.66 -13.94
CA LEU A 306 -10.52 -18.51 -13.31
C LEU A 306 -10.36 -17.35 -14.31
N ILE A 307 -9.85 -17.60 -15.52
CA ILE A 307 -9.70 -16.59 -16.58
C ILE A 307 -11.06 -15.92 -16.88
N GLU A 308 -12.12 -16.69 -17.02
CA GLU A 308 -13.47 -16.14 -17.26
C GLU A 308 -13.92 -15.20 -16.12
N ALA A 309 -13.66 -15.58 -14.86
CA ALA A 309 -14.01 -14.78 -13.70
C ALA A 309 -13.20 -13.47 -13.66
N VAL A 310 -11.89 -13.53 -13.93
CA VAL A 310 -10.98 -12.37 -13.96
C VAL A 310 -11.32 -11.44 -15.13
N GLN A 311 -11.62 -11.98 -16.33
CA GLN A 311 -11.97 -11.21 -17.52
C GLN A 311 -13.24 -10.37 -17.30
N LYS A 312 -14.23 -10.89 -16.57
CA LYS A 312 -15.44 -10.13 -16.19
C LYS A 312 -15.08 -8.88 -15.38
N LEU A 313 -14.10 -8.95 -14.50
CA LEU A 313 -13.65 -7.82 -13.67
C LEU A 313 -12.72 -6.86 -14.44
N ALA A 314 -11.90 -7.37 -15.34
CA ALA A 314 -11.03 -6.58 -16.21
C ALA A 314 -11.84 -5.70 -17.19
N THR A 315 -13.06 -6.11 -17.54
CA THR A 315 -13.95 -5.41 -18.49
C THR A 315 -15.16 -4.77 -17.80
N ASP A 316 -15.24 -4.80 -16.47
CA ASP A 316 -16.41 -4.33 -15.71
C ASP A 316 -16.79 -2.89 -16.04
N ALA A 317 -18.00 -2.72 -16.61
CA ALA A 317 -18.57 -1.44 -17.04
C ALA A 317 -19.71 -0.96 -16.12
N HIS A 318 -19.92 -1.54 -14.96
CA HIS A 318 -21.04 -1.23 -14.07
C HIS A 318 -21.06 0.24 -13.62
N LYS A 319 -21.96 1.03 -14.20
CA LYS A 319 -22.06 2.49 -14.00
C LYS A 319 -22.41 2.91 -12.56
N TYR A 320 -22.94 2.01 -11.73
CA TYR A 320 -23.26 2.29 -10.33
C TYR A 320 -22.04 2.33 -9.40
N ARG A 321 -20.87 1.85 -9.85
CA ARG A 321 -19.61 1.95 -9.11
C ARG A 321 -18.91 3.27 -9.44
N ALA A 322 -18.16 3.84 -8.49
CA ALA A 322 -17.39 5.05 -8.72
C ALA A 322 -16.43 4.87 -9.93
N LYS A 323 -16.29 5.90 -10.78
CA LYS A 323 -15.40 5.85 -11.97
C LYS A 323 -13.98 5.47 -11.59
N ARG A 324 -13.50 6.00 -10.46
CA ARG A 324 -12.18 5.71 -9.90
C ARG A 324 -12.01 4.23 -9.55
N ASP A 325 -12.96 3.65 -8.80
CA ASP A 325 -12.91 2.25 -8.36
C ASP A 325 -12.91 1.30 -9.56
N ARG A 326 -13.74 1.61 -10.58
CA ARG A 326 -13.75 0.85 -11.83
C ARG A 326 -12.42 0.92 -12.58
N LYS A 327 -11.75 2.10 -12.61
CA LYS A 327 -10.46 2.25 -13.28
C LYS A 327 -9.40 1.41 -12.58
N VAL A 328 -9.30 1.50 -11.25
CA VAL A 328 -8.35 0.73 -10.43
C VAL A 328 -8.62 -0.77 -10.61
N GLN A 329 -9.87 -1.21 -10.42
CA GLN A 329 -10.23 -2.62 -10.59
C GLN A 329 -9.85 -3.16 -11.97
N ARG A 330 -10.23 -2.47 -13.05
CA ARG A 330 -9.91 -2.90 -14.42
C ARG A 330 -8.41 -2.99 -14.68
N ALA A 331 -7.62 -2.04 -14.16
CA ALA A 331 -6.16 -2.07 -14.32
C ALA A 331 -5.59 -3.31 -13.66
N THR A 332 -5.84 -3.52 -12.36
CA THR A 332 -5.33 -4.69 -11.64
C THR A 332 -5.77 -6.01 -12.27
N PHE A 333 -7.05 -6.14 -12.65
CA PHE A 333 -7.52 -7.40 -13.24
C PHE A 333 -7.05 -7.62 -14.68
N ARG A 334 -6.65 -6.59 -15.43
CA ARG A 334 -5.92 -6.77 -16.70
C ARG A 334 -4.51 -7.30 -16.46
N ASP A 335 -3.81 -6.80 -15.43
CA ASP A 335 -2.49 -7.30 -15.08
C ASP A 335 -2.56 -8.77 -14.61
N VAL A 336 -3.57 -9.11 -13.78
CA VAL A 336 -3.81 -10.49 -13.35
C VAL A 336 -4.15 -11.39 -14.55
N LEU A 337 -5.02 -10.93 -15.45
CA LEU A 337 -5.42 -11.68 -16.65
C LEU A 337 -4.21 -11.96 -17.55
N HIS A 338 -3.41 -10.93 -17.82
CA HIS A 338 -2.21 -11.04 -18.65
C HIS A 338 -1.20 -12.04 -18.06
N TYR A 339 -1.07 -12.05 -16.74
CA TYR A 339 -0.23 -13.03 -16.06
C TYR A 339 -0.79 -14.45 -16.17
N LEU A 340 -2.09 -14.66 -15.98
CA LEU A 340 -2.69 -15.99 -16.05
C LEU A 340 -2.65 -16.58 -17.48
N GLU A 341 -2.81 -15.75 -18.52
CA GLU A 341 -2.86 -16.16 -19.92
C GLU A 341 -1.45 -16.27 -20.56
N GLU A 342 -0.54 -15.37 -20.23
CA GLU A 342 0.74 -15.22 -20.92
C GLU A 342 1.97 -15.40 -20.01
N ASP A 343 1.78 -15.61 -18.70
CA ASP A 343 2.83 -15.72 -17.68
C ASP A 343 3.72 -14.46 -17.59
N ILE A 344 3.14 -13.29 -17.90
CA ILE A 344 3.84 -12.01 -17.86
C ILE A 344 3.39 -11.21 -16.66
N SER A 345 4.26 -11.10 -15.63
CA SER A 345 4.03 -10.26 -14.47
C SER A 345 4.13 -8.77 -14.83
N PRO A 346 3.33 -7.90 -14.19
CA PRO A 346 3.44 -6.46 -14.41
C PRO A 346 4.80 -5.94 -13.97
N GLU A 347 5.42 -5.08 -14.78
CA GLU A 347 6.66 -4.39 -14.43
C GLU A 347 6.36 -2.95 -14.04
N ILE A 348 6.62 -2.61 -12.77
CA ILE A 348 6.41 -1.26 -12.23
C ILE A 348 7.72 -0.68 -11.75
N CYS A 349 8.08 0.48 -12.30
CA CYS A 349 9.29 1.20 -11.96
C CYS A 349 8.99 2.36 -11.02
N ILE A 350 9.54 2.33 -9.81
CA ILE A 350 9.38 3.36 -8.78
C ILE A 350 10.69 4.13 -8.62
N LYS A 351 10.65 5.44 -8.90
CA LYS A 351 11.80 6.32 -8.73
C LYS A 351 11.83 6.91 -7.34
N PHE A 352 12.97 6.80 -6.67
CA PHE A 352 13.24 7.45 -5.39
C PHE A 352 14.68 7.99 -5.39
N GLY A 353 14.85 9.26 -5.02
CA GLY A 353 16.15 9.89 -5.14
C GLY A 353 16.73 9.78 -6.55
N ARG A 354 17.82 9.03 -6.69
CA ARG A 354 18.49 8.72 -7.97
C ARG A 354 18.36 7.24 -8.37
N GLU A 355 17.78 6.45 -7.50
CA GLU A 355 17.63 5.01 -7.68
C GLU A 355 16.27 4.66 -8.28
N LEU A 356 16.18 3.45 -8.78
CA LEU A 356 14.98 2.87 -9.39
C LEU A 356 14.72 1.52 -8.74
N LEU A 357 13.53 1.36 -8.15
CA LEU A 357 13.01 0.07 -7.74
C LEU A 357 12.17 -0.50 -8.88
N VAL A 358 12.46 -1.73 -9.29
CA VAL A 358 11.68 -2.45 -10.28
C VAL A 358 10.92 -3.57 -9.59
N LEU A 359 9.60 -3.52 -9.65
CA LEU A 359 8.72 -4.57 -9.19
C LEU A 359 8.32 -5.40 -10.42
N ASN A 360 8.76 -6.64 -10.51
CA ASN A 360 8.60 -7.50 -11.67
C ASN A 360 8.06 -8.90 -11.36
N THR A 361 7.69 -9.17 -10.10
CA THR A 361 7.03 -10.40 -9.67
C THR A 361 5.86 -10.07 -8.74
N TRP A 362 4.84 -10.92 -8.70
CA TRP A 362 3.69 -10.73 -7.79
C TRP A 362 4.11 -10.77 -6.33
N ALA A 363 5.11 -11.57 -5.99
CA ALA A 363 5.68 -11.62 -4.64
C ALA A 363 6.26 -10.25 -4.23
N ILE A 364 7.13 -9.66 -5.05
CA ILE A 364 7.73 -8.33 -4.76
C ILE A 364 6.67 -7.23 -4.76
N HIS A 365 5.69 -7.28 -5.67
CA HIS A 365 4.55 -6.35 -5.67
C HIS A 365 3.79 -6.40 -4.35
N HIS A 366 3.50 -7.59 -3.85
CA HIS A 366 2.76 -7.76 -2.61
C HIS A 366 3.57 -7.31 -1.39
N GLN A 367 4.85 -7.70 -1.30
CA GLN A 367 5.77 -7.25 -0.25
C GLN A 367 5.90 -5.73 -0.22
N TYR A 368 6.08 -5.09 -1.40
CA TYR A 368 6.10 -3.64 -1.51
C TYR A 368 4.78 -3.01 -1.02
N THR A 369 3.64 -3.57 -1.40
CA THR A 369 2.32 -3.08 -0.97
C THR A 369 2.17 -3.16 0.55
N CYS A 370 2.59 -4.24 1.20
CA CYS A 370 2.56 -4.39 2.65
C CYS A 370 3.45 -3.37 3.36
N LEU A 371 4.69 -3.19 2.91
CA LEU A 371 5.60 -2.17 3.43
C LEU A 371 5.05 -0.75 3.22
N ARG A 372 4.52 -0.46 2.05
CA ARG A 372 3.91 0.84 1.74
C ARG A 372 2.67 1.12 2.60
N ASN A 373 1.86 0.13 2.91
CA ASN A 373 0.70 0.27 3.80
C ASN A 373 1.12 0.60 5.23
N ALA A 374 2.30 0.15 5.67
CA ALA A 374 2.88 0.50 6.97
C ALA A 374 3.51 1.91 6.94
N LEU A 375 4.35 2.19 5.93
CA LEU A 375 5.19 3.39 5.83
C LEU A 375 4.51 4.60 5.16
N GLY A 376 3.41 4.40 4.43
CA GLY A 376 2.67 5.48 3.78
C GLY A 376 3.56 6.40 2.94
N PHE A 377 3.53 7.70 3.23
CA PHE A 377 4.33 8.72 2.55
C PHE A 377 5.83 8.65 2.86
N GLY A 378 6.24 7.96 3.93
CA GLY A 378 7.64 7.77 4.31
C GLY A 378 8.37 6.71 3.50
N MET A 379 7.67 5.98 2.65
CA MET A 379 8.25 4.87 1.88
C MET A 379 9.55 5.24 1.16
N ASN A 380 9.63 6.43 0.56
CA ASN A 380 10.84 6.87 -0.16
C ASN A 380 12.04 7.11 0.77
N VAL A 381 11.82 7.52 2.02
CA VAL A 381 12.89 7.66 3.02
C VAL A 381 13.48 6.31 3.35
N HIS A 382 12.60 5.34 3.64
CA HIS A 382 13.02 3.97 3.98
C HIS A 382 13.64 3.24 2.78
N LEU A 383 13.16 3.43 1.56
CA LEU A 383 13.85 2.91 0.36
C LEU A 383 15.28 3.43 0.23
N SER A 384 15.52 4.68 0.62
CA SER A 384 16.84 5.31 0.52
C SER A 384 17.78 4.92 1.67
N GLU A 385 17.29 4.72 2.88
CA GLU A 385 18.10 4.67 4.08
C GLU A 385 18.04 3.34 4.84
N ASN A 386 16.91 2.63 4.76
CA ASN A 386 16.65 1.46 5.55
C ASN A 386 17.15 0.18 4.87
N MET A 387 18.16 -0.47 5.45
CA MET A 387 18.77 -1.67 4.87
C MET A 387 17.81 -2.86 4.80
N PHE A 388 16.94 -3.04 5.80
CA PHE A 388 15.94 -4.10 5.82
C PHE A 388 14.94 -3.95 4.65
N VAL A 389 14.39 -2.74 4.44
CA VAL A 389 13.46 -2.48 3.34
C VAL A 389 14.14 -2.70 1.97
N ARG A 390 15.42 -2.31 1.86
CA ARG A 390 16.20 -2.53 0.64
C ARG A 390 16.46 -4.01 0.37
N GLU A 391 16.73 -4.79 1.42
CA GLU A 391 16.96 -6.23 1.32
C GLU A 391 15.68 -6.97 0.88
N VAL A 392 14.56 -6.72 1.55
CA VAL A 392 13.26 -7.31 1.19
C VAL A 392 12.89 -7.01 -0.26
N LEU A 393 13.15 -5.80 -0.74
CA LEU A 393 12.84 -5.37 -2.11
C LEU A 393 13.99 -5.57 -3.10
N GLN A 394 15.02 -6.30 -2.72
CA GLN A 394 16.17 -6.69 -3.57
C GLN A 394 16.90 -5.48 -4.22
N LEU A 395 16.91 -4.34 -3.55
CA LEU A 395 17.58 -3.12 -4.04
C LEU A 395 19.10 -3.14 -3.90
N GLY A 396 19.64 -4.05 -3.09
CA GLY A 396 21.06 -4.07 -2.77
C GLY A 396 21.52 -2.92 -1.85
N PRO A 397 22.82 -2.76 -1.62
CA PRO A 397 23.35 -1.74 -0.73
C PRO A 397 23.03 -0.34 -1.23
N LYS A 398 22.97 0.62 -0.29
CA LYS A 398 22.76 2.04 -0.59
C LYS A 398 23.83 2.53 -1.57
N VAL A 399 23.41 3.21 -2.63
CA VAL A 399 24.34 3.88 -3.52
C VAL A 399 24.87 5.10 -2.78
N ASP A 400 26.16 5.09 -2.43
CA ASP A 400 26.82 6.24 -1.79
C ASP A 400 26.60 7.50 -2.63
N GLU A 401 26.02 8.52 -2.01
CA GLU A 401 25.95 9.84 -2.65
C GLU A 401 27.40 10.30 -2.88
N PRO A 402 27.84 10.50 -4.14
CA PRO A 402 29.09 11.24 -4.35
C PRO A 402 28.90 12.57 -3.64
N GLU A 403 29.89 12.95 -2.80
CA GLU A 403 29.88 14.13 -1.92
C GLU A 403 29.01 15.23 -2.51
N ARG A 404 27.96 15.63 -1.78
CA ARG A 404 27.00 16.65 -2.25
C ARG A 404 27.79 17.80 -2.81
N HIS A 405 27.83 17.95 -4.13
CA HIS A 405 28.26 19.20 -4.71
C HIS A 405 27.44 20.27 -3.98
N ARG A 406 28.17 21.12 -3.21
CA ARG A 406 27.62 22.26 -2.46
C ARG A 406 26.41 22.78 -3.20
N LYS A 407 25.24 22.77 -2.52
CA LYS A 407 24.02 23.37 -3.08
C LYS A 407 24.44 24.74 -3.62
N THR A 408 24.45 24.88 -4.95
CA THR A 408 24.79 26.14 -5.59
C THR A 408 23.92 27.20 -4.94
N VAL A 409 24.58 28.20 -4.34
CA VAL A 409 23.90 29.30 -3.64
C VAL A 409 22.82 29.82 -4.59
N LYS A 410 21.61 30.15 -4.10
CA LYS A 410 20.48 30.63 -4.93
C LYS A 410 20.92 31.74 -5.94
N ALA A 411 21.93 32.50 -5.59
CA ALA A 411 22.56 33.51 -6.46
C ALA A 411 23.28 32.85 -7.67
N GLU A 412 24.03 31.79 -7.43
CA GLU A 412 24.78 31.06 -8.45
C GLU A 412 23.84 30.34 -9.42
N GLN A 413 22.75 29.76 -8.90
CA GLN A 413 21.69 29.17 -9.72
C GLN A 413 20.97 30.22 -10.58
N ARG A 414 20.75 31.41 -10.07
CA ARG A 414 20.21 32.55 -10.86
C ARG A 414 21.17 32.97 -11.96
N PHE A 415 22.49 33.00 -11.70
CA PHE A 415 23.51 33.29 -12.71
C PHE A 415 23.54 32.24 -13.82
N ILE A 416 23.51 30.95 -13.44
CA ILE A 416 23.48 29.82 -14.40
C ILE A 416 22.21 29.90 -15.26
N ASN A 417 21.04 30.13 -14.65
CA ASN A 417 19.78 30.28 -15.37
C ASN A 417 19.75 31.50 -16.28
N ALA A 418 20.33 32.65 -15.86
CA ALA A 418 20.46 33.86 -16.68
C ALA A 418 21.39 33.64 -17.87
N ALA A 419 22.53 32.95 -17.68
CA ALA A 419 23.44 32.58 -18.74
C ALA A 419 22.79 31.62 -19.76
N ALA A 420 22.05 30.59 -19.29
CA ALA A 420 21.34 29.67 -20.13
C ALA A 420 20.22 30.36 -20.94
N PHE A 421 19.51 31.32 -20.33
CA PHE A 421 18.50 32.11 -21.02
C PHE A 421 19.13 33.00 -22.12
N LYS A 422 20.27 33.66 -21.80
CA LYS A 422 21.03 34.47 -22.77
C LYS A 422 21.54 33.63 -23.95
N ALA A 423 22.06 32.42 -23.68
CA ALA A 423 22.52 31.49 -24.71
C ALA A 423 21.37 31.03 -25.65
N ARG A 424 20.19 30.74 -25.09
CA ARG A 424 19.00 30.40 -25.87
C ARG A 424 18.52 31.57 -26.73
N THR A 425 18.58 32.81 -26.24
CA THR A 425 18.20 34.01 -26.97
C THR A 425 19.14 34.24 -28.13
N ILE A 426 20.46 34.10 -27.94
CA ILE A 426 21.50 34.21 -28.99
C ILE A 426 21.28 33.12 -30.05
N SER A 427 21.04 31.86 -29.64
CA SER A 427 20.79 30.76 -30.56
C SER A 427 19.53 30.99 -31.40
N ARG A 428 18.44 31.50 -30.80
CA ARG A 428 17.21 31.86 -31.55
C ARG A 428 17.43 33.03 -32.49
N GLY A 429 18.24 34.02 -32.12
CA GLY A 429 18.65 35.15 -32.99
C GLY A 429 19.39 34.67 -34.22
N LYS A 430 20.42 33.83 -34.04
CA LYS A 430 21.21 33.24 -35.14
C LYS A 430 20.36 32.39 -36.11
N ASN A 431 19.33 31.70 -35.62
CA ASN A 431 18.44 30.92 -36.47
C ASN A 431 17.38 31.77 -37.21
N ARG A 432 17.07 32.97 -36.73
CA ARG A 432 16.20 33.93 -37.44
C ARG A 432 16.88 34.57 -38.62
N ASP A 433 18.17 34.96 -38.50
CA ASP A 433 18.93 35.56 -39.59
C ASP A 433 19.14 34.61 -40.77
N LYS A 434 19.17 33.31 -40.55
CA LYS A 434 19.27 32.32 -41.64
C LYS A 434 18.03 32.21 -42.48
N ARG A 435 16.87 32.61 -41.97
CA ARG A 435 15.58 32.60 -42.75
C ARG A 435 15.36 33.83 -43.60
N SER A 436 15.98 34.94 -43.23
CA SER A 436 15.94 36.19 -44.08
C SER A 436 16.86 36.11 -45.30
N PHE A 437 17.87 35.23 -45.26
CA PHE A 437 18.82 35.04 -46.40
C PHE A 437 18.33 34.09 -47.50
N ALA A 438 17.18 33.37 -47.26
CA ALA A 438 16.61 32.45 -48.23
C ALA A 438 15.46 33.04 -49.07
N LEU A 439 15.23 34.34 -49.01
CA LEU A 439 14.13 35.05 -49.71
C LEU A 439 14.64 36.22 -50.57
N ASN A 440 15.92 36.20 -51.00
CA ASN A 440 16.42 37.08 -52.08
C ASN A 440 17.04 36.22 -53.17
#